data_11f475c6c8f5fe5cb65bb71af86ca13c
#
_entry.id   11f475c6c8f5fe5cb65bb71af86ca13c
#
_cell.length_a   1.000
_cell.length_b   1.000
_cell.length_c   1.000
_cell.angle_alpha   90.00
_cell.angle_beta   90.00
_cell.angle_gamma   90.00
#
_symmetry.space_group_name_H-M   'P 1'
#
loop_
_entity.id
_entity.type
_entity.pdbx_description
1 polymer ?
#
loop_
_entity_poly.entity_id
_entity_poly.type
_entity_poly.pdbx_seq_one_letter_code
_entity_poly.pdbx_strand_id
1 'polypeptide(L)'
;MGRETFVHTEIMSQPACWRRAVEVAAQSQGLLPRDGERVAVVGCGTSWFMAQAYASLRESTGQGETDAFAASEMPRGRHYDLLLAITRSGTTTEVLTLLDQVRGSQPTLAVTGDPASPVLGAADQTIVLDFADERSVVQTRFATTTLALLRASLGQDIEPVIAQGEQAVVADLPAGLLERTQFTFLGSGWTVGLANEAALKLREACLAWAESYPAMEYRHGPISITDARSAVWFLTHPPASLPEEVAATDALVITPTGDPMAELVRVQRLSVALAAAKGLDPDRPRNLSRSVILSHQPG
;
A
#
# COMPACT_ATOMS: atom_id res chain seq x y z
N MET A 1 -17.71 20.35 13.93
CA MET A 1 -16.81 20.24 12.77
C MET A 1 -15.48 19.74 13.30
N GLY A 2 -15.10 18.48 12.96
CA GLY A 2 -13.81 17.93 13.35
C GLY A 2 -12.69 18.71 12.68
N ARG A 3 -11.53 18.79 13.36
CA ARG A 3 -10.32 19.43 12.82
C ARG A 3 -9.93 18.68 11.54
N GLU A 4 -9.75 19.38 10.43
CA GLU A 4 -9.22 18.78 9.20
C GLU A 4 -7.80 18.28 9.46
N THR A 5 -7.58 16.97 9.28
CA THR A 5 -6.30 16.31 9.51
C THR A 5 -5.49 16.27 8.23
N PHE A 6 -4.15 16.16 8.32
CA PHE A 6 -3.31 15.97 7.13
C PHE A 6 -3.67 14.69 6.40
N VAL A 7 -3.84 13.58 7.15
CA VAL A 7 -4.27 12.29 6.58
C VAL A 7 -5.55 12.45 5.75
N HIS A 8 -6.56 13.18 6.24
CA HIS A 8 -7.80 13.39 5.49
C HIS A 8 -7.53 14.14 4.17
N THR A 9 -6.80 15.26 4.21
CA THR A 9 -6.45 16.05 3.02
C THR A 9 -5.65 15.21 2.01
N GLU A 10 -4.73 14.38 2.50
CA GLU A 10 -3.90 13.50 1.69
C GLU A 10 -4.73 12.40 1.04
N ILE A 11 -5.69 11.80 1.74
CA ILE A 11 -6.64 10.83 1.16
C ILE A 11 -7.46 11.48 0.04
N MET A 12 -8.00 12.66 0.27
CA MET A 12 -8.85 13.37 -0.71
C MET A 12 -8.11 13.71 -2.00
N SER A 13 -6.79 13.91 -1.94
CA SER A 13 -5.98 14.30 -3.09
C SER A 13 -5.48 13.13 -3.96
N GLN A 14 -5.72 11.88 -3.57
CA GLN A 14 -5.19 10.70 -4.26
C GLN A 14 -5.54 10.64 -5.76
N PRO A 15 -6.79 10.86 -6.20
CA PRO A 15 -7.12 10.76 -7.63
C PRO A 15 -6.31 11.73 -8.50
N ALA A 16 -6.10 12.97 -8.00
CA ALA A 16 -5.27 13.96 -8.69
C ALA A 16 -3.79 13.52 -8.75
N CYS A 17 -3.28 12.91 -7.69
CA CYS A 17 -1.92 12.35 -7.67
C CYS A 17 -1.78 11.16 -8.63
N TRP A 18 -2.78 10.29 -8.74
CA TRP A 18 -2.78 9.18 -9.70
C TRP A 18 -2.72 9.65 -11.15
N ARG A 19 -3.45 10.72 -11.49
CA ARG A 19 -3.39 11.35 -12.84
C ARG A 19 -1.98 11.82 -13.17
N ARG A 20 -1.32 12.51 -12.25
CA ARG A 20 0.08 12.93 -12.41
C ARG A 20 1.05 11.73 -12.48
N ALA A 21 0.78 10.66 -11.75
CA ALA A 21 1.59 9.44 -11.79
C ALA A 21 1.62 8.79 -13.19
N VAL A 22 0.51 8.83 -13.93
CA VAL A 22 0.45 8.36 -15.32
C VAL A 22 1.37 9.16 -16.22
N GLU A 23 1.41 10.49 -16.05
CA GLU A 23 2.32 11.37 -16.81
C GLU A 23 3.78 11.06 -16.48
N VAL A 24 4.10 10.88 -15.18
CA VAL A 24 5.45 10.50 -14.74
C VAL A 24 5.85 9.12 -15.26
N ALA A 25 4.94 8.15 -15.29
CA ALA A 25 5.20 6.82 -15.85
C ALA A 25 5.63 6.91 -17.33
N ALA A 26 4.92 7.71 -18.13
CA ALA A 26 5.24 7.94 -19.54
C ALA A 26 6.62 8.61 -19.72
N GLN A 27 6.96 9.56 -18.87
CA GLN A 27 8.27 10.26 -18.90
C GLN A 27 9.43 9.39 -18.40
N SER A 28 9.15 8.40 -17.56
CA SER A 28 10.14 7.55 -16.89
C SER A 28 10.26 6.15 -17.49
N GLN A 29 9.69 5.87 -18.64
CA GLN A 29 9.68 4.53 -19.26
C GLN A 29 11.08 3.88 -19.35
N GLY A 30 12.12 4.67 -19.60
CA GLY A 30 13.50 4.18 -19.69
C GLY A 30 14.11 3.76 -18.35
N LEU A 31 13.51 4.13 -17.23
CA LEU A 31 13.97 3.82 -15.87
C LEU A 31 13.19 2.64 -15.24
N LEU A 32 11.92 2.48 -15.64
CA LEU A 32 11.01 1.48 -15.06
C LEU A 32 11.37 0.07 -15.56
N PRO A 33 11.00 -0.99 -14.80
CA PRO A 33 11.26 -2.38 -15.19
C PRO A 33 10.76 -2.69 -16.60
N ARG A 34 11.60 -3.36 -17.40
CA ARG A 34 11.29 -3.75 -18.77
C ARG A 34 10.66 -5.13 -18.79
N ASP A 35 10.00 -5.42 -19.92
CA ASP A 35 9.48 -6.77 -20.16
C ASP A 35 10.59 -7.82 -20.16
N GLY A 36 10.36 -8.95 -19.49
CA GLY A 36 11.29 -10.06 -19.33
C GLY A 36 12.38 -9.87 -18.27
N GLU A 37 12.59 -8.67 -17.73
CA GLU A 37 13.55 -8.46 -16.64
C GLU A 37 13.12 -9.16 -15.35
N ARG A 38 14.08 -9.72 -14.63
CA ARG A 38 13.94 -10.22 -13.29
C ARG A 38 14.11 -9.08 -12.30
N VAL A 39 13.08 -8.78 -11.52
CA VAL A 39 13.03 -7.57 -10.68
C VAL A 39 12.85 -7.93 -9.21
N ALA A 40 13.65 -7.32 -8.33
CA ALA A 40 13.34 -7.25 -6.90
C ALA A 40 12.64 -5.93 -6.59
N VAL A 41 11.52 -5.96 -5.90
CA VAL A 41 10.85 -4.75 -5.40
C VAL A 41 10.90 -4.74 -3.89
N VAL A 42 11.44 -3.68 -3.30
CA VAL A 42 11.66 -3.62 -1.86
C VAL A 42 11.02 -2.38 -1.24
N GLY A 43 10.65 -2.49 0.02
CA GLY A 43 10.12 -1.39 0.82
C GLY A 43 9.99 -1.78 2.28
N CYS A 44 9.48 -0.87 3.10
CA CYS A 44 9.15 -1.12 4.51
C CYS A 44 7.71 -0.71 4.80
N GLY A 45 6.98 -1.49 5.60
CA GLY A 45 5.59 -1.23 5.95
C GLY A 45 4.70 -1.09 4.70
N THR A 46 3.99 0.03 4.58
CA THR A 46 3.14 0.38 3.43
C THR A 46 3.85 0.21 2.10
N SER A 47 5.11 0.66 1.99
CA SER A 47 5.89 0.54 0.74
C SER A 47 6.17 -0.92 0.38
N TRP A 48 6.37 -1.80 1.36
CA TRP A 48 6.49 -3.23 1.11
C TRP A 48 5.18 -3.85 0.61
N PHE A 49 4.04 -3.43 1.13
CA PHE A 49 2.75 -3.92 0.65
C PHE A 49 2.45 -3.47 -0.78
N MET A 50 2.88 -2.26 -1.16
CA MET A 50 2.84 -1.83 -2.56
C MET A 50 3.79 -2.64 -3.45
N ALA A 51 4.97 -3.01 -2.93
CA ALA A 51 5.88 -3.93 -3.62
C ALA A 51 5.25 -5.30 -3.87
N GLN A 52 4.55 -5.87 -2.88
CA GLN A 52 3.81 -7.13 -3.02
C GLN A 52 2.71 -7.04 -4.10
N ALA A 53 1.94 -5.95 -4.08
CA ALA A 53 0.90 -5.72 -5.07
C ALA A 53 1.49 -5.63 -6.48
N TYR A 54 2.53 -4.84 -6.67
CA TYR A 54 3.15 -4.67 -7.97
C TYR A 54 3.81 -5.96 -8.47
N ALA A 55 4.55 -6.67 -7.63
CA ALA A 55 5.22 -7.91 -8.02
C ALA A 55 4.22 -8.93 -8.55
N SER A 56 3.15 -9.20 -7.79
CA SER A 56 2.09 -10.12 -8.22
C SER A 56 1.38 -9.64 -9.50
N LEU A 57 1.16 -8.33 -9.65
CA LEU A 57 0.52 -7.77 -10.82
C LEU A 57 1.40 -7.90 -12.06
N ARG A 58 2.69 -7.57 -11.96
CA ARG A 58 3.65 -7.66 -13.06
C ARG A 58 3.79 -9.09 -13.57
N GLU A 59 3.91 -10.07 -12.67
CA GLU A 59 3.95 -11.49 -13.04
C GLU A 59 2.64 -11.96 -13.69
N SER A 60 1.49 -11.56 -13.15
CA SER A 60 0.19 -11.93 -13.72
C SER A 60 -0.05 -11.40 -15.14
N THR A 61 0.65 -10.33 -15.52
CA THR A 61 0.63 -9.78 -16.88
C THR A 61 1.74 -10.35 -17.79
N GLY A 62 2.55 -11.29 -17.26
CA GLY A 62 3.59 -11.97 -18.03
C GLY A 62 4.84 -11.13 -18.28
N GLN A 63 5.05 -10.00 -17.58
CA GLN A 63 6.14 -9.06 -17.85
C GLN A 63 7.47 -9.40 -17.13
N GLY A 64 7.56 -10.58 -16.53
CA GLY A 64 8.80 -11.11 -15.97
C GLY A 64 8.73 -11.42 -14.49
N GLU A 65 9.66 -12.25 -14.03
CA GLU A 65 9.78 -12.71 -12.64
C GLU A 65 10.01 -11.51 -11.70
N THR A 66 9.22 -11.41 -10.65
CA THR A 66 9.27 -10.27 -9.76
C THR A 66 9.07 -10.68 -8.30
N ASP A 67 10.11 -10.53 -7.50
CA ASP A 67 10.07 -10.80 -6.06
C ASP A 67 9.83 -9.52 -5.25
N ALA A 68 9.01 -9.61 -4.20
CA ALA A 68 8.79 -8.51 -3.27
C ALA A 68 9.33 -8.83 -1.88
N PHE A 69 10.16 -7.95 -1.31
CA PHE A 69 10.75 -8.13 0.02
C PHE A 69 10.54 -6.90 0.92
N ALA A 70 10.39 -7.16 2.22
CA ALA A 70 10.78 -6.14 3.18
C ALA A 70 12.28 -5.85 3.00
N ALA A 71 12.70 -4.59 3.05
CA ALA A 71 14.10 -4.24 2.73
C ALA A 71 15.11 -4.96 3.62
N SER A 72 14.76 -5.25 4.89
CA SER A 72 15.57 -6.02 5.83
C SER A 72 15.69 -7.52 5.51
N GLU A 73 14.74 -8.07 4.73
CA GLU A 73 14.57 -9.50 4.51
C GLU A 73 14.99 -9.95 3.10
N MET A 74 15.51 -9.05 2.27
CA MET A 74 15.96 -9.44 0.93
C MET A 74 17.13 -10.43 1.02
N PRO A 75 17.03 -11.62 0.40
CA PRO A 75 18.08 -12.64 0.46
C PRO A 75 19.36 -12.16 -0.20
N ARG A 76 20.48 -12.29 0.51
CA ARG A 76 21.81 -11.98 -0.03
C ARG A 76 22.19 -13.01 -1.09
N GLY A 77 22.83 -12.57 -2.14
CA GLY A 77 23.31 -13.47 -3.21
C GLY A 77 22.30 -13.81 -4.30
N ARG A 78 21.07 -13.27 -4.24
CA ARG A 78 20.18 -13.25 -5.41
C ARG A 78 20.54 -12.09 -6.33
N HIS A 79 20.53 -12.34 -7.64
CA HIS A 79 20.80 -11.34 -8.66
C HIS A 79 19.51 -11.03 -9.41
N TYR A 80 19.28 -9.73 -9.62
CA TYR A 80 18.15 -9.18 -10.36
C TYR A 80 18.68 -8.22 -11.42
N ASP A 81 17.95 -8.10 -12.53
CA ASP A 81 18.26 -7.12 -13.55
C ASP A 81 18.01 -5.69 -13.07
N LEU A 82 17.08 -5.55 -12.10
CA LEU A 82 16.77 -4.28 -11.44
C LEU A 82 16.29 -4.52 -9.99
N LEU A 83 16.80 -3.72 -9.05
CA LEU A 83 16.22 -3.57 -7.71
C LEU A 83 15.44 -2.25 -7.67
N LEU A 84 14.12 -2.34 -7.49
CA LEU A 84 13.22 -1.19 -7.32
C LEU A 84 12.93 -0.97 -5.84
N ALA A 85 13.37 0.14 -5.27
CA ALA A 85 13.11 0.53 -3.88
C ALA A 85 11.96 1.54 -3.81
N ILE A 86 10.91 1.24 -3.03
CA ILE A 86 9.80 2.16 -2.74
C ILE A 86 10.03 2.73 -1.34
N THR A 87 10.21 4.06 -1.23
CA THR A 87 10.47 4.71 0.06
C THR A 87 10.00 6.16 0.06
N ARG A 88 8.87 6.46 0.75
CA ARG A 88 8.30 7.81 0.78
C ARG A 88 9.30 8.86 1.24
N SER A 89 9.88 8.63 2.43
CA SER A 89 10.79 9.59 3.07
C SER A 89 12.21 9.57 2.49
N GLY A 90 12.60 8.49 1.81
CA GLY A 90 13.97 8.26 1.35
C GLY A 90 15.03 8.21 2.46
N THR A 91 14.62 8.09 3.72
CA THR A 91 15.48 8.11 4.92
C THR A 91 15.44 6.83 5.74
N THR A 92 14.60 5.85 5.35
CA THR A 92 14.45 4.59 6.07
C THR A 92 15.77 3.81 6.07
N THR A 93 16.29 3.51 7.26
CA THR A 93 17.61 2.89 7.44
C THR A 93 17.76 1.58 6.69
N GLU A 94 16.77 0.71 6.76
CA GLU A 94 16.81 -0.61 6.11
C GLU A 94 16.93 -0.49 4.58
N VAL A 95 16.23 0.47 3.98
CA VAL A 95 16.31 0.73 2.53
C VAL A 95 17.67 1.26 2.14
N LEU A 96 18.19 2.27 2.87
CA LEU A 96 19.49 2.85 2.60
C LEU A 96 20.63 1.83 2.79
N THR A 97 20.55 1.02 3.83
CA THR A 97 21.49 -0.08 4.10
C THR A 97 21.49 -1.10 2.97
N LEU A 98 20.31 -1.50 2.50
CA LEU A 98 20.20 -2.47 1.39
C LEU A 98 20.79 -1.88 0.09
N LEU A 99 20.45 -0.64 -0.26
CA LEU A 99 21.00 0.03 -1.45
C LEU A 99 22.53 0.14 -1.40
N ASP A 100 23.10 0.42 -0.23
CA ASP A 100 24.56 0.43 -0.06
C ASP A 100 25.18 -0.96 -0.22
N GLN A 101 24.54 -2.00 0.31
CA GLN A 101 25.00 -3.39 0.21
C GLN A 101 25.01 -3.92 -1.23
N VAL A 102 24.08 -3.48 -2.08
CA VAL A 102 23.97 -3.94 -3.47
C VAL A 102 24.65 -3.01 -4.46
N ARG A 103 25.23 -1.91 -3.99
CA ARG A 103 25.92 -0.90 -4.81
C ARG A 103 26.95 -1.53 -5.75
N GLY A 104 26.81 -1.30 -7.04
CA GLY A 104 27.68 -1.81 -8.09
C GLY A 104 27.53 -3.30 -8.40
N SER A 105 26.62 -4.03 -7.73
CA SER A 105 26.36 -5.43 -8.02
C SER A 105 25.14 -5.65 -8.93
N GLN A 106 24.18 -4.75 -8.89
CA GLN A 106 22.99 -4.74 -9.75
C GLN A 106 22.44 -3.30 -9.86
N PRO A 107 21.74 -2.96 -10.97
CA PRO A 107 21.10 -1.66 -11.13
C PRO A 107 20.04 -1.41 -10.06
N THR A 108 19.93 -0.16 -9.60
CA THR A 108 18.97 0.25 -8.58
C THR A 108 18.15 1.45 -9.01
N LEU A 109 16.84 1.39 -8.79
CA LEU A 109 15.89 2.48 -8.97
C LEU A 109 15.18 2.75 -7.66
N ALA A 110 15.11 3.99 -7.20
CA ALA A 110 14.27 4.35 -6.05
C ALA A 110 13.10 5.22 -6.49
N VAL A 111 11.91 4.96 -5.92
CA VAL A 111 10.74 5.84 -6.00
C VAL A 111 10.56 6.49 -4.64
N THR A 112 10.59 7.83 -4.60
CA THR A 112 10.50 8.60 -3.34
C THR A 112 9.57 9.80 -3.46
N GLY A 113 9.04 10.27 -2.32
CA GLY A 113 8.27 11.51 -2.25
C GLY A 113 9.11 12.74 -1.92
N ASP A 114 10.29 12.56 -1.32
CA ASP A 114 11.11 13.66 -0.83
C ASP A 114 12.28 13.94 -1.77
N PRO A 115 12.29 15.10 -2.49
CA PRO A 115 13.34 15.49 -3.42
C PRO A 115 14.67 15.85 -2.75
N ALA A 116 14.73 15.94 -1.42
CA ALA A 116 15.95 16.29 -0.68
C ALA A 116 16.50 15.10 0.12
N SER A 117 15.93 13.92 -0.05
CA SER A 117 16.26 12.74 0.77
C SER A 117 17.56 12.06 0.36
N PRO A 118 18.24 11.37 1.30
CA PRO A 118 19.51 10.68 1.03
C PRO A 118 19.40 9.55 0.02
N VAL A 119 18.22 9.01 -0.23
CA VAL A 119 18.02 7.94 -1.22
C VAL A 119 18.42 8.37 -2.64
N LEU A 120 18.36 9.68 -2.94
CA LEU A 120 18.78 10.22 -4.24
C LEU A 120 20.27 9.98 -4.54
N GLY A 121 21.09 9.87 -3.51
CA GLY A 121 22.53 9.53 -3.64
C GLY A 121 22.84 8.07 -3.35
N ALA A 122 21.85 7.29 -2.90
CA ALA A 122 22.01 5.88 -2.57
C ALA A 122 21.66 4.95 -3.73
N ALA A 123 20.63 5.27 -4.53
CA ALA A 123 20.24 4.53 -5.73
C ALA A 123 20.92 5.08 -6.98
N ASP A 124 21.09 4.23 -8.03
CA ASP A 124 21.67 4.65 -9.31
C ASP A 124 20.73 5.60 -10.06
N GLN A 125 19.40 5.37 -9.95
CA GLN A 125 18.36 6.18 -10.56
C GLN A 125 17.25 6.45 -9.56
N THR A 126 16.53 7.57 -9.75
CA THR A 126 15.41 7.94 -8.88
C THR A 126 14.23 8.50 -9.67
N ILE A 127 13.02 8.16 -9.24
CA ILE A 127 11.78 8.81 -9.63
C ILE A 127 11.23 9.52 -8.39
N VAL A 128 11.04 10.84 -8.51
CA VAL A 128 10.56 11.67 -7.39
C VAL A 128 9.09 12.03 -7.62
N LEU A 129 8.25 11.65 -6.67
CA LEU A 129 6.81 11.95 -6.65
C LEU A 129 6.52 13.01 -5.57
N ASP A 130 7.18 14.18 -5.65
CA ASP A 130 7.10 15.26 -4.66
C ASP A 130 5.68 15.75 -4.42
N PHE A 131 4.85 15.76 -5.47
CA PHE A 131 3.43 16.10 -5.41
C PHE A 131 2.60 15.11 -4.57
N ALA A 132 3.11 13.92 -4.32
CA ALA A 132 2.50 12.88 -3.51
C ALA A 132 3.14 12.74 -2.12
N ASP A 133 4.15 13.55 -1.78
CA ASP A 133 4.72 13.54 -0.44
C ASP A 133 3.69 13.91 0.62
N GLU A 134 3.85 13.41 1.84
CA GLU A 134 2.87 13.46 2.92
C GLU A 134 3.45 14.10 4.17
N ARG A 135 2.64 14.89 4.85
CA ARG A 135 2.96 15.47 6.16
C ARG A 135 2.60 14.51 7.28
N SER A 136 1.59 13.68 7.07
CA SER A 136 1.19 12.66 8.03
C SER A 136 2.25 11.57 8.17
N VAL A 137 2.26 10.92 9.33
CA VAL A 137 3.06 9.70 9.56
C VAL A 137 2.45 8.53 8.81
N VAL A 138 1.13 8.41 8.88
CA VAL A 138 0.35 7.36 8.20
C VAL A 138 0.37 7.61 6.69
N GLN A 139 0.98 6.70 5.94
CA GLN A 139 1.03 6.82 4.48
C GLN A 139 -0.32 6.50 3.83
N THR A 140 -0.71 7.31 2.85
CA THR A 140 -1.92 7.11 2.04
C THR A 140 -1.66 7.36 0.57
N ARG A 141 -1.50 8.64 0.17
CA ARG A 141 -1.42 9.02 -1.24
C ARG A 141 -0.10 8.65 -1.91
N PHE A 142 1.04 8.73 -1.22
CA PHE A 142 2.32 8.33 -1.83
C PHE A 142 2.29 6.86 -2.27
N ALA A 143 1.79 5.99 -1.40
CA ALA A 143 1.72 4.56 -1.66
C ALA A 143 0.86 4.24 -2.89
N THR A 144 -0.37 4.75 -2.92
CA THR A 144 -1.30 4.51 -4.05
C THR A 144 -0.86 5.23 -5.31
N THR A 145 -0.20 6.39 -5.20
CA THR A 145 0.39 7.10 -6.34
C THR A 145 1.54 6.30 -6.96
N THR A 146 2.41 5.71 -6.13
CA THR A 146 3.45 4.80 -6.60
C THR A 146 2.84 3.58 -7.31
N LEU A 147 1.79 2.98 -6.74
CA LEU A 147 1.11 1.86 -7.39
C LEU A 147 0.44 2.27 -8.70
N ALA A 148 -0.15 3.47 -8.80
CA ALA A 148 -0.72 3.99 -10.04
C ALA A 148 0.35 4.17 -11.13
N LEU A 149 1.52 4.74 -10.77
CA LEU A 149 2.69 4.84 -11.65
C LEU A 149 3.10 3.46 -12.17
N LEU A 150 3.24 2.49 -11.28
CA LEU A 150 3.68 1.15 -11.62
C LEU A 150 2.63 0.38 -12.44
N ARG A 151 1.33 0.56 -12.18
CA ARG A 151 0.24 0.02 -13.00
C ARG A 151 0.23 0.61 -14.41
N ALA A 152 0.42 1.93 -14.53
CA ALA A 152 0.53 2.60 -15.82
C ALA A 152 1.75 2.09 -16.63
N SER A 153 2.88 1.82 -15.96
CA SER A 153 4.06 1.25 -16.62
C SER A 153 3.85 -0.16 -17.18
N LEU A 154 2.90 -0.92 -16.61
CA LEU A 154 2.46 -2.21 -17.15
C LEU A 154 1.47 -2.09 -18.33
N GLY A 155 1.19 -0.87 -18.79
CA GLY A 155 0.24 -0.61 -19.86
C GLY A 155 -1.23 -0.63 -19.45
N GLN A 156 -1.54 -0.59 -18.13
CA GLN A 156 -2.92 -0.53 -17.69
C GLN A 156 -3.51 0.88 -17.89
N ASP A 157 -4.75 0.94 -18.32
CA ASP A 157 -5.52 2.18 -18.35
C ASP A 157 -5.93 2.56 -16.92
N ILE A 158 -5.38 3.67 -16.43
CA ILE A 158 -5.62 4.17 -15.06
C ILE A 158 -6.77 5.17 -15.01
N GLU A 159 -7.27 5.69 -16.15
CA GLU A 159 -8.35 6.69 -16.12
C GLU A 159 -9.65 6.18 -15.45
N PRO A 160 -10.12 4.93 -15.72
CA PRO A 160 -11.26 4.39 -14.97
C PRO A 160 -11.00 4.26 -13.46
N VAL A 161 -9.75 3.97 -13.06
CA VAL A 161 -9.36 3.87 -11.65
C VAL A 161 -9.40 5.24 -10.98
N ILE A 162 -8.93 6.28 -11.68
CA ILE A 162 -8.99 7.69 -11.21
C ILE A 162 -10.44 8.10 -10.99
N ALA A 163 -11.33 7.85 -11.97
CA ALA A 163 -12.75 8.18 -11.86
C ALA A 163 -13.42 7.48 -10.65
N GLN A 164 -13.09 6.22 -10.40
CA GLN A 164 -13.57 5.49 -9.23
C GLN A 164 -12.96 6.02 -7.93
N GLY A 165 -11.70 6.43 -7.94
CA GLY A 165 -11.06 7.12 -6.83
C GLY A 165 -11.77 8.44 -6.47
N GLU A 166 -12.16 9.26 -7.46
CA GLU A 166 -12.93 10.49 -7.28
C GLU A 166 -14.30 10.22 -6.62
N GLN A 167 -14.91 9.08 -6.92
CA GLN A 167 -16.13 8.64 -6.24
C GLN A 167 -15.82 8.13 -4.81
N ALA A 168 -14.76 7.35 -4.64
CA ALA A 168 -14.42 6.73 -3.37
C ALA A 168 -14.07 7.77 -2.28
N VAL A 169 -13.45 8.90 -2.64
CA VAL A 169 -13.09 9.95 -1.66
C VAL A 169 -14.31 10.66 -1.06
N VAL A 170 -15.48 10.61 -1.70
CA VAL A 170 -16.71 11.28 -1.23
C VAL A 170 -17.83 10.31 -0.87
N ALA A 171 -17.79 9.06 -1.32
CA ALA A 171 -18.85 8.07 -1.07
C ALA A 171 -19.09 7.82 0.42
N ASP A 172 -20.33 7.55 0.81
CA ASP A 172 -20.63 7.12 2.17
C ASP A 172 -19.95 5.79 2.49
N LEU A 173 -19.50 5.65 3.74
CA LEU A 173 -19.01 4.37 4.24
C LEU A 173 -20.19 3.41 4.46
N PRO A 174 -20.00 2.10 4.25
CA PRO A 174 -21.03 1.12 4.57
C PRO A 174 -21.55 1.26 6.00
N ALA A 175 -22.87 1.20 6.16
CA ALA A 175 -23.50 1.28 7.48
C ALA A 175 -23.01 0.16 8.40
N GLY A 176 -22.94 0.42 9.69
CA GLY A 176 -22.53 -0.55 10.70
C GLY A 176 -21.02 -0.78 10.85
N LEU A 177 -20.19 -0.10 10.07
CA LEU A 177 -18.72 -0.25 10.18
C LEU A 177 -18.15 0.37 11.45
N LEU A 178 -18.67 1.52 11.89
CA LEU A 178 -18.13 2.23 13.05
C LEU A 178 -18.41 1.52 14.38
N GLU A 179 -19.37 0.61 14.40
CA GLU A 179 -19.72 -0.21 15.55
C GLU A 179 -18.88 -1.49 15.65
N ARG A 180 -18.10 -1.82 14.62
CA ARG A 180 -17.27 -3.02 14.61
C ARG A 180 -15.95 -2.80 15.35
N THR A 181 -15.46 -3.87 15.96
CA THR A 181 -14.22 -3.84 16.77
C THR A 181 -13.11 -4.72 16.21
N GLN A 182 -13.44 -5.60 15.28
CA GLN A 182 -12.50 -6.47 14.56
C GLN A 182 -12.71 -6.31 13.05
N PHE A 183 -11.60 -6.16 12.32
CA PHE A 183 -11.62 -5.95 10.88
C PHE A 183 -10.71 -6.95 10.18
N THR A 184 -11.23 -7.60 9.15
CA THR A 184 -10.44 -8.49 8.30
C THR A 184 -10.54 -8.03 6.86
N PHE A 185 -9.37 -7.90 6.20
CA PHE A 185 -9.28 -7.53 4.80
C PHE A 185 -8.81 -8.71 3.97
N LEU A 186 -9.54 -9.02 2.92
CA LEU A 186 -9.29 -10.19 2.09
C LEU A 186 -8.95 -9.78 0.66
N GLY A 187 -7.84 -10.30 0.13
CA GLY A 187 -7.39 -10.07 -1.23
C GLY A 187 -7.10 -11.36 -1.98
N SER A 188 -7.00 -11.28 -3.31
CA SER A 188 -6.55 -12.38 -4.16
C SER A 188 -5.55 -11.84 -5.20
N GLY A 189 -4.50 -12.62 -5.51
CA GLY A 189 -3.43 -12.15 -6.37
C GLY A 189 -2.81 -10.85 -5.86
N TRP A 190 -2.68 -9.86 -6.72
CA TRP A 190 -2.05 -8.59 -6.37
C TRP A 190 -2.77 -7.80 -5.26
N THR A 191 -4.06 -8.05 -5.06
CA THR A 191 -4.83 -7.34 -4.02
C THR A 191 -4.56 -7.85 -2.60
N VAL A 192 -3.78 -8.92 -2.43
CA VAL A 192 -3.28 -9.33 -1.11
C VAL A 192 -2.39 -8.24 -0.51
N GLY A 193 -1.54 -7.59 -1.31
CA GLY A 193 -0.76 -6.43 -0.87
C GLY A 193 -1.64 -5.27 -0.39
N LEU A 194 -2.75 -5.01 -1.08
CA LEU A 194 -3.72 -3.98 -0.65
C LEU A 194 -4.49 -4.37 0.61
N ALA A 195 -4.80 -5.67 0.80
CA ALA A 195 -5.41 -6.15 2.03
C ALA A 195 -4.47 -5.96 3.23
N ASN A 196 -3.18 -6.25 3.06
CA ASN A 196 -2.16 -6.00 4.07
C ASN A 196 -2.07 -4.51 4.44
N GLU A 197 -2.11 -3.64 3.43
CA GLU A 197 -2.10 -2.18 3.61
C GLU A 197 -3.36 -1.68 4.31
N ALA A 198 -4.54 -2.19 3.93
CA ALA A 198 -5.81 -1.86 4.56
C ALA A 198 -5.79 -2.15 6.07
N ALA A 199 -5.32 -3.34 6.44
CA ALA A 199 -5.18 -3.73 7.83
C ALA A 199 -4.16 -2.84 8.58
N LEU A 200 -3.04 -2.49 7.94
CA LEU A 200 -2.04 -1.60 8.52
C LEU A 200 -2.64 -0.22 8.81
N LYS A 201 -3.41 0.36 7.88
CA LYS A 201 -4.04 1.69 8.07
C LYS A 201 -4.94 1.75 9.29
N LEU A 202 -5.73 0.71 9.55
CA LEU A 202 -6.57 0.68 10.74
C LEU A 202 -5.74 0.55 12.04
N ARG A 203 -4.69 -0.27 12.01
CA ARG A 203 -3.80 -0.39 13.18
C ARG A 203 -3.12 0.93 13.51
N GLU A 204 -2.59 1.63 12.49
CA GLU A 204 -1.85 2.88 12.65
C GLU A 204 -2.75 4.05 13.05
N ALA A 205 -3.80 4.32 12.29
CA ALA A 205 -4.60 5.54 12.42
C ALA A 205 -5.59 5.48 13.58
N CYS A 206 -6.18 4.31 13.86
CA CYS A 206 -7.29 4.21 14.81
C CYS A 206 -7.12 3.11 15.87
N LEU A 207 -5.95 2.48 15.97
CA LEU A 207 -5.64 1.44 16.96
C LEU A 207 -6.68 0.31 16.97
N ALA A 208 -7.22 -0.04 15.80
CA ALA A 208 -8.16 -1.14 15.67
C ALA A 208 -7.44 -2.48 15.55
N TRP A 209 -8.05 -3.54 16.03
CA TRP A 209 -7.63 -4.89 15.71
C TRP A 209 -8.00 -5.19 14.26
N ALA A 210 -7.00 -5.33 13.41
CA ALA A 210 -7.19 -5.54 11.98
C ALA A 210 -6.20 -6.58 11.43
N GLU A 211 -6.73 -7.48 10.61
CA GLU A 211 -6.02 -8.60 10.00
C GLU A 211 -6.19 -8.58 8.48
N SER A 212 -5.36 -9.34 7.79
CA SER A 212 -5.40 -9.47 6.33
C SER A 212 -4.96 -10.86 5.91
N TYR A 213 -5.60 -11.39 4.87
CA TYR A 213 -5.29 -12.72 4.35
C TYR A 213 -5.51 -12.81 2.84
N PRO A 214 -4.84 -13.73 2.15
CA PRO A 214 -5.35 -14.24 0.89
C PRO A 214 -6.75 -14.82 1.12
N ALA A 215 -7.72 -14.47 0.26
CA ALA A 215 -9.13 -14.76 0.54
C ALA A 215 -9.43 -16.25 0.76
N MET A 216 -8.77 -17.14 0.00
CA MET A 216 -8.97 -18.58 0.18
C MET A 216 -8.40 -19.08 1.51
N GLU A 217 -7.30 -18.49 1.99
CA GLU A 217 -6.65 -18.88 3.26
C GLU A 217 -7.52 -18.54 4.48
N TYR A 218 -8.51 -17.66 4.32
CA TYR A 218 -9.43 -17.32 5.41
C TYR A 218 -10.19 -18.53 5.95
N ARG A 219 -10.48 -19.50 5.07
CA ARG A 219 -11.13 -20.78 5.43
C ARG A 219 -10.24 -21.71 6.26
N HIS A 220 -8.92 -21.51 6.21
CA HIS A 220 -7.94 -22.41 6.85
C HIS A 220 -7.61 -22.02 8.29
N GLY A 221 -8.57 -21.43 9.01
CA GLY A 221 -8.45 -21.09 10.43
C GLY A 221 -8.89 -19.68 10.79
N PRO A 222 -8.46 -18.62 10.09
CA PRO A 222 -8.77 -17.24 10.48
C PRO A 222 -10.26 -16.93 10.67
N ILE A 223 -11.15 -17.54 9.90
CA ILE A 223 -12.61 -17.39 10.03
C ILE A 223 -13.13 -17.77 11.42
N SER A 224 -12.42 -18.60 12.17
CA SER A 224 -12.87 -19.10 13.47
C SER A 224 -13.03 -18.03 14.55
N ILE A 225 -12.40 -16.86 14.41
CA ILE A 225 -12.53 -15.75 15.35
C ILE A 225 -13.57 -14.71 14.91
N THR A 226 -14.23 -14.94 13.79
CA THR A 226 -15.20 -14.02 13.20
C THR A 226 -16.55 -14.16 13.90
N ASP A 227 -17.12 -13.03 14.28
CA ASP A 227 -18.43 -12.96 14.96
C ASP A 227 -19.19 -11.66 14.59
N ALA A 228 -20.31 -11.41 15.23
CA ALA A 228 -21.15 -10.22 15.02
C ALA A 228 -20.42 -8.88 15.27
N ARG A 229 -19.25 -8.87 15.90
CA ARG A 229 -18.43 -7.66 16.10
C ARG A 229 -17.43 -7.44 14.96
N SER A 230 -17.35 -8.37 14.03
CA SER A 230 -16.40 -8.37 12.94
C SER A 230 -16.96 -7.67 11.70
N ALA A 231 -16.07 -7.04 10.93
CA ALA A 231 -16.29 -6.64 9.55
C ALA A 231 -15.25 -7.33 8.67
N VAL A 232 -15.70 -8.01 7.62
CA VAL A 232 -14.85 -8.66 6.64
C VAL A 232 -15.02 -7.95 5.30
N TRP A 233 -13.93 -7.35 4.83
CA TRP A 233 -13.91 -6.54 3.61
C TRP A 233 -13.09 -7.22 2.51
N PHE A 234 -13.72 -7.50 1.39
CA PHE A 234 -13.07 -8.03 0.20
C PHE A 234 -12.54 -6.87 -0.66
N LEU A 235 -11.26 -6.90 -1.00
CA LEU A 235 -10.60 -5.89 -1.85
C LEU A 235 -10.75 -6.23 -3.35
N THR A 236 -11.23 -7.43 -3.67
CA THR A 236 -11.51 -7.90 -5.02
C THR A 236 -12.73 -8.81 -5.01
N HIS A 237 -13.20 -9.20 -6.18
CA HIS A 237 -14.32 -10.14 -6.28
C HIS A 237 -14.08 -11.37 -5.40
N PRO A 238 -14.97 -11.67 -4.45
CA PRO A 238 -14.74 -12.75 -3.48
C PRO A 238 -14.83 -14.13 -4.15
N PRO A 239 -14.09 -15.11 -3.63
CA PRO A 239 -14.28 -16.51 -4.01
C PRO A 239 -15.73 -16.97 -3.76
N ALA A 240 -16.22 -17.88 -4.60
CA ALA A 240 -17.56 -18.43 -4.47
C ALA A 240 -17.82 -18.97 -3.06
N SER A 241 -19.03 -18.76 -2.54
CA SER A 241 -19.55 -19.14 -1.23
C SER A 241 -18.85 -18.49 -0.01
N LEU A 242 -17.70 -17.85 -0.17
CA LEU A 242 -16.99 -17.27 1.00
C LEU A 242 -17.77 -16.11 1.65
N PRO A 243 -18.42 -15.20 0.91
CA PRO A 243 -19.27 -14.18 1.55
C PRO A 243 -20.40 -14.76 2.39
N GLU A 244 -21.03 -15.82 1.92
CA GLU A 244 -22.11 -16.52 2.63
C GLU A 244 -21.59 -17.25 3.88
N GLU A 245 -20.41 -17.86 3.79
CA GLU A 245 -19.75 -18.52 4.92
C GLU A 245 -19.37 -17.48 6.00
N VAL A 246 -18.90 -16.31 5.61
CA VAL A 246 -18.62 -15.20 6.52
C VAL A 246 -19.89 -14.63 7.11
N ALA A 247 -20.94 -14.43 6.30
CA ALA A 247 -22.22 -13.91 6.78
C ALA A 247 -22.89 -14.86 7.80
N ALA A 248 -22.66 -16.17 7.69
CA ALA A 248 -23.14 -17.15 8.65
C ALA A 248 -22.54 -16.99 10.06
N THR A 249 -21.49 -16.20 10.23
CA THR A 249 -20.91 -15.83 11.54
C THR A 249 -21.51 -14.55 12.12
N ASP A 250 -22.55 -13.98 11.52
CA ASP A 250 -23.14 -12.67 11.84
C ASP A 250 -22.20 -11.47 11.60
N ALA A 251 -21.07 -11.67 10.95
CA ALA A 251 -20.16 -10.60 10.59
C ALA A 251 -20.72 -9.69 9.49
N LEU A 252 -20.32 -8.42 9.51
CA LEU A 252 -20.61 -7.51 8.42
C LEU A 252 -19.70 -7.83 7.23
N VAL A 253 -20.30 -8.25 6.12
CA VAL A 253 -19.59 -8.55 4.86
C VAL A 253 -19.62 -7.33 3.95
N ILE A 254 -18.45 -6.89 3.47
CA ILE A 254 -18.32 -5.82 2.49
C ILE A 254 -17.68 -6.40 1.23
N THR A 255 -18.42 -6.30 0.12
CA THR A 255 -17.92 -6.66 -1.22
C THR A 255 -17.47 -5.41 -1.98
N PRO A 256 -16.47 -5.52 -2.87
CA PRO A 256 -15.96 -4.37 -3.60
C PRO A 256 -17.00 -3.84 -4.59
N THR A 257 -16.97 -2.52 -4.79
CA THR A 257 -17.84 -1.82 -5.75
C THR A 257 -17.06 -1.29 -6.96
N GLY A 258 -15.73 -1.41 -6.94
CA GLY A 258 -14.88 -0.86 -7.98
C GLY A 258 -13.46 -1.42 -7.96
N ASP A 259 -12.52 -0.65 -8.53
CA ASP A 259 -11.10 -1.00 -8.55
C ASP A 259 -10.55 -1.12 -7.11
N PRO A 260 -9.69 -2.09 -6.83
CA PRO A 260 -9.11 -2.31 -5.52
C PRO A 260 -8.39 -1.10 -4.91
N MET A 261 -7.83 -0.19 -5.71
CA MET A 261 -7.25 1.06 -5.20
C MET A 261 -8.33 2.01 -4.69
N ALA A 262 -9.48 2.08 -5.37
CA ALA A 262 -10.62 2.87 -4.90
C ALA A 262 -11.22 2.28 -3.62
N GLU A 263 -11.27 0.95 -3.50
CA GLU A 263 -11.66 0.27 -2.25
C GLU A 263 -10.67 0.59 -1.11
N LEU A 264 -9.36 0.61 -1.38
CA LEU A 264 -8.36 1.00 -0.36
C LEU A 264 -8.58 2.45 0.12
N VAL A 265 -8.95 3.38 -0.75
CA VAL A 265 -9.33 4.75 -0.36
C VAL A 265 -10.50 4.75 0.62
N ARG A 266 -11.53 3.92 0.40
CA ARG A 266 -12.65 3.78 1.32
C ARG A 266 -12.21 3.26 2.70
N VAL A 267 -11.28 2.31 2.73
CA VAL A 267 -10.69 1.80 3.98
C VAL A 267 -9.87 2.87 4.70
N GLN A 268 -9.09 3.66 3.98
CA GLN A 268 -8.35 4.78 4.56
C GLN A 268 -9.30 5.82 5.17
N ARG A 269 -10.41 6.13 4.53
CA ARG A 269 -11.46 7.00 5.09
C ARG A 269 -12.11 6.39 6.34
N LEU A 270 -12.36 5.08 6.34
CA LEU A 270 -12.83 4.37 7.53
C LEU A 270 -11.85 4.54 8.69
N SER A 271 -10.54 4.42 8.45
CA SER A 271 -9.54 4.56 9.51
C SER A 271 -9.58 5.94 10.18
N VAL A 272 -9.78 7.01 9.39
CA VAL A 272 -9.96 8.39 9.89
C VAL A 272 -11.27 8.53 10.66
N ALA A 273 -12.37 7.98 10.16
CA ALA A 273 -13.67 8.02 10.83
C ALA A 273 -13.64 7.28 12.19
N LEU A 274 -13.02 6.09 12.23
CA LEU A 274 -12.81 5.34 13.47
C LEU A 274 -11.88 6.07 14.45
N ALA A 275 -10.83 6.73 13.97
CA ALA A 275 -9.96 7.56 14.80
C ALA A 275 -10.77 8.71 15.44
N ALA A 276 -11.59 9.41 14.67
CA ALA A 276 -12.44 10.47 15.16
C ALA A 276 -13.47 9.97 16.20
N ALA A 277 -14.12 8.83 15.93
CA ALA A 277 -15.08 8.20 16.87
C ALA A 277 -14.41 7.80 18.20
N LYS A 278 -13.12 7.44 18.18
CA LYS A 278 -12.33 7.09 19.37
C LYS A 278 -11.62 8.29 20.01
N GLY A 279 -11.78 9.52 19.47
CA GLY A 279 -11.06 10.71 19.97
C GLY A 279 -9.55 10.66 19.75
N LEU A 280 -9.08 9.92 18.74
CA LEU A 280 -7.67 9.80 18.39
C LEU A 280 -7.29 10.82 17.28
N ASP A 281 -6.03 11.21 17.27
CA ASP A 281 -5.45 12.05 16.21
C ASP A 281 -4.68 11.15 15.20
N PRO A 282 -5.20 10.90 13.99
CA PRO A 282 -4.55 10.04 13.01
C PRO A 282 -3.25 10.64 12.46
N ASP A 283 -3.02 11.95 12.60
CA ASP A 283 -1.75 12.59 12.23
C ASP A 283 -0.62 12.31 13.24
N ARG A 284 -0.98 11.81 14.43
CA ARG A 284 -0.05 11.49 15.52
C ARG A 284 -0.26 10.07 16.05
N PRO A 285 -0.02 9.05 15.20
CA PRO A 285 -0.20 7.66 15.58
C PRO A 285 0.76 7.28 16.71
N ARG A 286 0.31 6.39 17.59
CA ARG A 286 1.12 5.92 18.72
C ARG A 286 2.35 5.15 18.27
N ASN A 287 3.50 5.41 18.89
CA ASN A 287 4.75 4.65 18.67
C ASN A 287 5.29 4.68 17.24
N LEU A 288 4.83 5.61 16.40
CA LEU A 288 5.27 5.74 15.02
C LEU A 288 5.89 7.11 14.77
N SER A 289 6.83 7.14 13.84
CA SER A 289 7.44 8.33 13.26
C SER A 289 7.33 8.29 11.74
N ARG A 290 7.58 9.43 11.08
CA ARG A 290 7.50 9.53 9.61
C ARG A 290 8.37 8.51 8.88
N SER A 291 9.52 8.16 9.48
CA SER A 291 10.41 7.09 9.00
C SER A 291 11.15 6.46 10.17
N VAL A 292 11.56 5.20 10.00
CA VAL A 292 12.42 4.51 10.95
C VAL A 292 13.87 4.87 10.60
N ILE A 293 14.49 5.66 11.49
CA ILE A 293 15.91 6.01 11.42
C ILE A 293 16.58 5.40 12.64
N LEU A 294 17.33 4.33 12.41
CA LEU A 294 18.05 3.64 13.48
C LEU A 294 19.38 4.35 13.72
N SER A 295 19.66 4.69 14.99
CA SER A 295 21.01 5.12 15.37
C SER A 295 21.96 3.94 15.13
N HIS A 296 23.10 4.17 14.46
CA HIS A 296 24.16 3.18 14.37
C HIS A 296 24.54 2.78 15.80
N GLN A 297 24.20 1.55 16.21
CA GLN A 297 24.93 0.92 17.30
C GLN A 297 26.19 0.35 16.66
N PRO A 298 27.41 0.79 17.05
CA PRO A 298 28.62 0.10 16.65
C PRO A 298 28.54 -1.32 17.24
N GLY A 299 28.49 -2.34 16.36
CA GLY A 299 28.62 -3.73 16.73
C GLY A 299 30.06 -4.07 17.15
#